data_fa9f27ebe3972716aa380dd34710f6cb
#
_entry.id   fa9f27ebe3972716aa380dd34710f6cb
#
_cell.length_a   1.000
_cell.length_b   1.000
_cell.length_c   1.000
_cell.angle_alpha   90.00
_cell.angle_beta   90.00
_cell.angle_gamma   90.00
#
_symmetry.space_group_name_H-M   'P 1'
#
loop_
_entity.id
_entity.type
_entity.pdbx_description
1 polymer ?
#
loop_
_entity_poly.entity_id
_entity_poly.type
_entity_poly.pdbx_seq_one_letter_code
_entity_poly.pdbx_strand_id
1 'polypeptide(L)'
;DDFIEAAKAAPGQLKACTEVGAYTYYELLAFEKAAGIDLDLVDVGSNSDKVAAMLSGQVDLMPGAYINCKDYLEAGQFVCLGAPTEDRYDLIKDIPTLKEQGVDLVYPNCEFSFYFPKETPDSVIAWYDNLVKEMTSDPEAQEAIKKVEMEPYYLSAADSEKNDERIYTEIKEIADDLAK
;
A
#
# COMPACT_ATOMS: atom_id res chain seq x y z
N ASP A 1 17.88 7.36 -0.27
CA ASP A 1 19.06 7.33 -1.17
C ASP A 1 19.97 6.13 -0.86
N ASP A 2 20.38 5.92 0.40
CA ASP A 2 21.38 4.88 0.76
C ASP A 2 20.92 3.46 0.39
N PHE A 3 19.64 3.13 0.56
CA PHE A 3 19.08 1.82 0.17
C PHE A 3 19.16 1.60 -1.34
N ILE A 4 18.75 2.60 -2.12
CA ILE A 4 18.76 2.52 -3.59
C ILE A 4 20.20 2.43 -4.11
N GLU A 5 21.13 3.17 -3.51
CA GLU A 5 22.56 3.09 -3.87
C GLU A 5 23.14 1.70 -3.55
N ALA A 6 22.81 1.14 -2.40
CA ALA A 6 23.22 -0.21 -2.03
C ALA A 6 22.63 -1.27 -2.99
N ALA A 7 21.35 -1.16 -3.35
CA ALA A 7 20.71 -2.06 -4.30
C ALA A 7 21.33 -1.97 -5.70
N LYS A 8 21.65 -0.76 -6.16
CA LYS A 8 22.37 -0.56 -7.45
C LYS A 8 23.79 -1.10 -7.43
N ALA A 9 24.48 -1.05 -6.29
CA ALA A 9 25.82 -1.58 -6.16
C ALA A 9 25.87 -3.12 -6.12
N ALA A 10 24.78 -3.76 -5.70
CA ALA A 10 24.67 -5.21 -5.56
C ALA A 10 23.30 -5.72 -6.07
N PRO A 11 23.05 -5.71 -7.40
CA PRO A 11 21.78 -6.13 -7.97
C PRO A 11 21.40 -7.56 -7.57
N GLY A 12 20.14 -7.79 -7.20
CA GLY A 12 19.63 -9.08 -6.78
C GLY A 12 20.17 -9.63 -5.46
N GLN A 13 20.88 -8.81 -4.65
CA GLN A 13 21.43 -9.27 -3.38
C GLN A 13 20.61 -8.81 -2.16
N LEU A 14 19.99 -7.64 -2.22
CA LEU A 14 19.12 -7.18 -1.16
C LEU A 14 17.76 -7.88 -1.25
N LYS A 15 17.31 -8.40 -0.12
CA LYS A 15 16.10 -9.21 -0.03
C LYS A 15 14.89 -8.36 0.36
N ALA A 16 13.83 -8.46 -0.43
CA ALA A 16 12.54 -7.87 -0.09
C ALA A 16 11.48 -8.95 0.10
N CYS A 17 10.78 -8.93 1.23
CA CYS A 17 9.75 -9.94 1.48
C CYS A 17 8.41 -9.53 0.93
N THR A 18 7.68 -10.52 0.42
CA THR A 18 6.35 -10.32 -0.15
C THR A 18 5.48 -11.58 0.02
N GLU A 19 4.30 -11.53 -0.55
CA GLU A 19 3.44 -12.66 -0.88
C GLU A 19 3.20 -12.61 -2.39
N VAL A 20 3.72 -13.59 -3.12
CA VAL A 20 3.69 -13.60 -4.59
C VAL A 20 2.26 -13.52 -5.12
N GLY A 21 2.00 -12.57 -6.02
CA GLY A 21 0.68 -12.33 -6.60
C GLY A 21 -0.23 -11.44 -5.74
N ALA A 22 0.19 -11.06 -4.53
CA ALA A 22 -0.55 -10.12 -3.71
C ALA A 22 -0.24 -8.65 -4.09
N TYR A 23 -1.02 -7.73 -3.54
CA TYR A 23 -0.86 -6.30 -3.73
C TYR A 23 0.57 -5.80 -3.49
N THR A 24 1.20 -6.23 -2.40
CA THR A 24 2.57 -5.85 -2.03
C THR A 24 3.65 -6.42 -2.94
N TYR A 25 3.36 -7.50 -3.69
CA TYR A 25 4.25 -8.03 -4.70
C TYR A 25 4.39 -7.06 -5.88
N TYR A 26 3.25 -6.59 -6.40
CA TYR A 26 3.25 -5.61 -7.50
C TYR A 26 3.77 -4.25 -7.06
N GLU A 27 3.60 -3.87 -5.79
CA GLU A 27 4.21 -2.66 -5.22
C GLU A 27 5.73 -2.72 -5.28
N LEU A 28 6.35 -3.84 -4.90
CA LEU A 28 7.81 -4.02 -4.99
C LEU A 28 8.30 -3.97 -6.42
N LEU A 29 7.59 -4.61 -7.35
CA LEU A 29 7.96 -4.57 -8.78
C LEU A 29 7.86 -3.16 -9.38
N ALA A 30 6.84 -2.40 -8.98
CA ALA A 30 6.73 -1.00 -9.35
C ALA A 30 7.88 -0.16 -8.75
N PHE A 31 8.27 -0.46 -7.52
CA PHE A 31 9.40 0.20 -6.85
C PHE A 31 10.74 -0.12 -7.54
N GLU A 32 11.01 -1.38 -7.85
CA GLU A 32 12.20 -1.78 -8.60
C GLU A 32 12.31 -1.02 -9.93
N LYS A 33 11.20 -0.98 -10.69
CA LYS A 33 11.12 -0.28 -11.98
C LYS A 33 11.37 1.22 -11.83
N ALA A 34 10.70 1.87 -10.86
CA ALA A 34 10.82 3.31 -10.65
C ALA A 34 12.19 3.74 -10.13
N ALA A 35 12.80 2.94 -9.25
CA ALA A 35 14.10 3.21 -8.67
C ALA A 35 15.27 2.72 -9.55
N GLY A 36 14.99 1.87 -10.55
CA GLY A 36 16.01 1.25 -11.40
C GLY A 36 16.94 0.32 -10.62
N ILE A 37 16.37 -0.53 -9.78
CA ILE A 37 17.04 -1.51 -8.92
C ILE A 37 16.54 -2.92 -9.18
N ASP A 38 17.25 -3.92 -8.69
CA ASP A 38 16.92 -5.34 -8.75
C ASP A 38 17.05 -5.92 -7.33
N LEU A 39 16.00 -6.55 -6.82
CA LEU A 39 15.90 -7.12 -5.48
C LEU A 39 15.68 -8.64 -5.55
N ASP A 40 16.10 -9.36 -4.53
CA ASP A 40 15.72 -10.77 -4.33
C ASP A 40 14.35 -10.81 -3.63
N LEU A 41 13.28 -11.04 -4.39
CA LEU A 41 11.91 -11.08 -3.87
C LEU A 41 11.61 -12.42 -3.21
N VAL A 42 11.50 -12.43 -1.88
CA VAL A 42 11.30 -13.63 -1.07
C VAL A 42 9.83 -13.76 -0.67
N ASP A 43 9.19 -14.85 -1.09
CA ASP A 43 7.83 -15.17 -0.64
C ASP A 43 7.85 -15.70 0.81
N VAL A 44 7.28 -14.92 1.72
CA VAL A 44 7.20 -15.27 3.14
C VAL A 44 5.76 -15.42 3.63
N GLY A 45 4.77 -15.11 2.78
CA GLY A 45 3.35 -15.21 3.10
C GLY A 45 2.78 -13.99 3.83
N SER A 46 2.13 -14.18 4.97
CA SER A 46 1.31 -13.17 5.66
C SER A 46 2.08 -11.95 6.17
N ASN A 47 1.36 -10.87 6.54
CA ASN A 47 1.97 -9.70 7.17
C ASN A 47 2.76 -10.03 8.44
N SER A 48 2.27 -10.95 9.26
CA SER A 48 2.99 -11.39 10.47
C SER A 48 4.31 -12.07 10.14
N ASP A 49 4.33 -12.86 9.06
CA ASP A 49 5.55 -13.53 8.58
C ASP A 49 6.55 -12.53 8.01
N LYS A 50 6.07 -11.51 7.28
CA LYS A 50 6.93 -10.39 6.78
C LYS A 50 7.60 -9.66 7.94
N VAL A 51 6.83 -9.29 8.98
CA VAL A 51 7.37 -8.64 10.18
C VAL A 51 8.40 -9.54 10.88
N ALA A 52 8.13 -10.83 11.03
CA ALA A 52 9.06 -11.77 11.64
C ALA A 52 10.36 -11.92 10.82
N ALA A 53 10.25 -12.00 9.50
CA ALA A 53 11.40 -12.05 8.60
C ALA A 53 12.26 -10.79 8.68
N MET A 54 11.63 -9.62 8.76
CA MET A 54 12.33 -8.34 8.91
C MET A 54 13.03 -8.23 10.28
N LEU A 55 12.35 -8.56 11.37
CA LEU A 55 12.91 -8.53 12.72
C LEU A 55 14.08 -9.52 12.92
N SER A 56 14.03 -10.66 12.23
CA SER A 56 15.10 -11.67 12.30
C SER A 56 16.29 -11.37 11.38
N GLY A 57 16.21 -10.34 10.55
CA GLY A 57 17.24 -10.00 9.56
C GLY A 57 17.31 -10.99 8.38
N GLN A 58 16.26 -11.73 8.12
CA GLN A 58 16.17 -12.60 6.94
C GLN A 58 15.96 -11.81 5.65
N VAL A 59 15.38 -10.62 5.76
CA VAL A 59 15.13 -9.71 4.65
C VAL A 59 15.54 -8.29 5.02
N ASP A 60 15.83 -7.48 4.02
CA ASP A 60 16.34 -6.11 4.15
C ASP A 60 15.23 -5.06 3.94
N LEU A 61 14.14 -5.45 3.27
CA LEU A 61 13.00 -4.57 2.95
C LEU A 61 11.69 -5.32 3.10
N MET A 62 10.66 -4.63 3.59
CA MET A 62 9.27 -5.08 3.52
C MET A 62 8.34 -3.94 3.11
N PRO A 63 7.40 -4.16 2.19
CA PRO A 63 6.25 -3.29 1.99
C PRO A 63 5.21 -3.59 3.06
N GLY A 64 4.50 -2.57 3.54
CA GLY A 64 3.51 -2.79 4.58
C GLY A 64 2.64 -1.58 4.87
N ALA A 65 1.42 -1.83 5.34
CA ALA A 65 0.55 -0.77 5.85
C ALA A 65 1.11 -0.18 7.15
N TYR A 66 0.96 1.13 7.33
CA TYR A 66 1.46 1.85 8.49
C TYR A 66 1.02 1.24 9.82
N ILE A 67 -0.25 0.83 9.93
CA ILE A 67 -0.80 0.16 11.12
C ILE A 67 -0.01 -1.07 11.55
N ASN A 68 0.58 -1.80 10.62
CA ASN A 68 1.36 -3.01 10.90
C ASN A 68 2.82 -2.72 11.28
N CYS A 69 3.30 -1.50 11.04
CA CYS A 69 4.70 -1.11 11.21
C CYS A 69 4.91 -0.05 12.29
N LYS A 70 3.88 0.70 12.69
CA LYS A 70 3.93 1.85 13.58
C LYS A 70 4.73 1.57 14.86
N ASP A 71 4.37 0.53 15.60
CA ASP A 71 5.01 0.21 16.88
C ASP A 71 6.50 -0.08 16.73
N TYR A 72 6.90 -0.72 15.61
CA TYR A 72 8.31 -1.01 15.30
C TYR A 72 9.08 0.23 14.86
N LEU A 73 8.42 1.17 14.16
CA LEU A 73 8.98 2.47 13.81
C LEU A 73 9.20 3.32 15.06
N GLU A 74 8.21 3.40 15.95
CA GLU A 74 8.30 4.12 17.22
C GLU A 74 9.36 3.53 18.17
N ALA A 75 9.51 2.20 18.16
CA ALA A 75 10.56 1.51 18.91
C ALA A 75 11.95 1.61 18.27
N GLY A 76 12.08 2.22 17.08
CA GLY A 76 13.35 2.31 16.35
C GLY A 76 13.88 0.98 15.81
N GLN A 77 13.01 -0.04 15.71
CA GLN A 77 13.34 -1.34 15.17
C GLN A 77 13.25 -1.36 13.65
N PHE A 78 12.39 -0.53 13.08
CA PHE A 78 12.25 -0.33 11.63
C PHE A 78 12.55 1.13 11.28
N VAL A 79 12.93 1.33 10.03
CA VAL A 79 13.07 2.65 9.41
C VAL A 79 12.17 2.67 8.19
N CYS A 80 11.25 3.64 8.12
CA CYS A 80 10.45 3.85 6.93
C CYS A 80 11.28 4.59 5.87
N LEU A 81 11.42 4.00 4.70
CA LEU A 81 12.14 4.60 3.58
C LEU A 81 11.32 5.67 2.87
N GLY A 82 10.00 5.54 2.86
CA GLY A 82 9.07 6.47 2.25
C GLY A 82 7.72 5.85 1.98
N ALA A 83 6.72 6.69 1.73
CA ALA A 83 5.38 6.27 1.36
C ALA A 83 5.17 6.43 -0.17
N PRO A 84 4.61 5.43 -0.86
CA PRO A 84 4.32 5.51 -2.29
C PRO A 84 3.00 6.26 -2.56
N THR A 85 2.78 7.39 -1.89
CA THR A 85 1.60 8.23 -2.01
C THR A 85 1.91 9.52 -2.78
N GLU A 86 0.89 10.13 -3.40
CA GLU A 86 1.05 11.41 -4.11
C GLU A 86 1.48 12.51 -3.14
N ASP A 87 0.77 12.62 -2.02
CA ASP A 87 1.01 13.60 -0.97
C ASP A 87 1.11 12.90 0.39
N ARG A 88 1.64 13.61 1.40
CA ARG A 88 1.55 13.23 2.80
C ARG A 88 0.15 13.54 3.31
N TYR A 89 -0.41 12.66 4.13
CA TYR A 89 -1.66 12.91 4.86
C TYR A 89 -1.42 12.80 6.38
N ASP A 90 -2.41 13.20 7.18
CA ASP A 90 -2.24 13.42 8.62
C ASP A 90 -1.60 12.24 9.36
N LEU A 91 -1.98 11.01 9.01
CA LEU A 91 -1.47 9.79 9.64
C LEU A 91 0.04 9.58 9.42
N ILE A 92 0.55 9.97 8.25
CA ILE A 92 1.94 9.76 7.83
C ILE A 92 2.68 11.09 7.53
N LYS A 93 2.24 12.20 8.12
CA LYS A 93 2.80 13.55 7.86
C LYS A 93 4.30 13.66 8.03
N ASP A 94 4.88 12.85 8.91
CA ASP A 94 6.31 12.82 9.22
C ASP A 94 7.10 11.84 8.35
N ILE A 95 6.40 11.06 7.50
CA ILE A 95 6.99 10.13 6.54
C ILE A 95 7.08 10.81 5.18
N PRO A 96 8.26 10.92 4.56
CA PRO A 96 8.37 11.49 3.22
C PRO A 96 7.73 10.56 2.18
N THR A 97 7.18 11.14 1.12
CA THR A 97 6.75 10.34 -0.04
C THR A 97 7.98 9.88 -0.83
N LEU A 98 7.83 8.82 -1.62
CA LEU A 98 8.89 8.37 -2.53
C LEU A 98 9.22 9.44 -3.57
N LYS A 99 8.22 10.20 -4.05
CA LYS A 99 8.42 11.33 -4.98
C LYS A 99 9.28 12.44 -4.36
N GLU A 100 9.05 12.80 -3.10
CA GLU A 100 9.88 13.78 -2.38
C GLU A 100 11.34 13.35 -2.29
N GLN A 101 11.59 12.06 -2.37
CA GLN A 101 12.93 11.46 -2.33
C GLN A 101 13.51 11.15 -3.72
N GLY A 102 12.84 11.58 -4.79
CA GLY A 102 13.32 11.43 -6.17
C GLY A 102 13.00 10.09 -6.84
N VAL A 103 12.14 9.27 -6.22
CA VAL A 103 11.60 8.06 -6.84
C VAL A 103 10.19 8.38 -7.35
N ASP A 104 10.02 8.44 -8.65
CA ASP A 104 8.72 8.76 -9.29
C ASP A 104 7.79 7.55 -9.24
N LEU A 105 7.29 7.27 -8.05
CA LEU A 105 6.33 6.20 -7.79
C LEU A 105 5.19 6.71 -6.92
N VAL A 106 3.99 6.58 -7.43
CA VAL A 106 2.74 6.57 -6.68
C VAL A 106 2.10 5.21 -6.91
N TYR A 107 1.79 4.50 -5.83
CA TYR A 107 1.15 3.20 -5.91
C TYR A 107 -0.25 3.30 -5.29
N PRO A 108 -1.28 2.64 -5.85
CA PRO A 108 -2.64 2.72 -5.33
C PRO A 108 -2.70 2.42 -3.83
N ASN A 109 -3.47 3.20 -3.08
CA ASN A 109 -3.69 2.90 -1.67
C ASN A 109 -4.55 1.64 -1.50
N CYS A 110 -4.37 0.93 -0.39
CA CYS A 110 -5.26 -0.15 0.01
C CYS A 110 -6.58 0.45 0.52
N GLU A 111 -7.65 0.23 -0.22
CA GLU A 111 -8.99 0.73 0.09
C GLU A 111 -9.91 -0.40 0.50
N PHE A 112 -10.89 -0.11 1.36
CA PHE A 112 -11.93 -1.06 1.75
C PHE A 112 -13.22 -0.68 1.06
N SER A 113 -13.73 -1.60 0.23
CA SER A 113 -14.93 -1.38 -0.58
C SER A 113 -16.01 -2.42 -0.28
N PHE A 114 -17.27 -2.01 -0.38
CA PHE A 114 -18.41 -2.92 -0.34
C PHE A 114 -18.75 -3.37 -1.76
N TYR A 115 -18.67 -4.68 -2.02
CA TYR A 115 -19.06 -5.29 -3.28
C TYR A 115 -20.38 -6.01 -3.14
N PHE A 116 -21.23 -5.89 -4.15
CA PHE A 116 -22.56 -6.48 -4.19
C PHE A 116 -22.69 -7.46 -5.36
N PRO A 117 -23.52 -8.50 -5.24
CA PRO A 117 -23.90 -9.30 -6.39
C PRO A 117 -24.48 -8.44 -7.52
N LYS A 118 -24.21 -8.80 -8.78
CA LYS A 118 -24.62 -8.03 -9.96
C LYS A 118 -26.12 -7.68 -10.01
N GLU A 119 -26.97 -8.58 -9.49
CA GLU A 119 -28.43 -8.42 -9.49
C GLU A 119 -28.96 -7.63 -8.27
N THR A 120 -28.07 -7.02 -7.46
CA THR A 120 -28.50 -6.21 -6.32
C THR A 120 -29.24 -4.97 -6.82
N PRO A 121 -30.46 -4.68 -6.30
CA PRO A 121 -31.20 -3.49 -6.72
C PRO A 121 -30.44 -2.19 -6.44
N ASP A 122 -30.51 -1.24 -7.37
CA ASP A 122 -29.85 0.09 -7.23
C ASP A 122 -30.23 0.81 -5.95
N SER A 123 -31.47 0.62 -5.46
CA SER A 123 -31.93 1.21 -4.20
C SER A 123 -31.18 0.71 -2.98
N VAL A 124 -30.69 -0.53 -3.00
CA VAL A 124 -29.88 -1.12 -1.94
C VAL A 124 -28.47 -0.53 -2.02
N ILE A 125 -27.87 -0.44 -3.21
CA ILE A 125 -26.57 0.17 -3.42
C ILE A 125 -26.58 1.64 -2.97
N ALA A 126 -27.60 2.40 -3.39
CA ALA A 126 -27.76 3.80 -2.98
C ALA A 126 -27.95 3.98 -1.46
N TRP A 127 -28.60 3.01 -0.79
CA TRP A 127 -28.72 3.05 0.67
C TRP A 127 -27.36 2.88 1.36
N TYR A 128 -26.56 1.91 0.91
CA TYR A 128 -25.21 1.69 1.45
C TYR A 128 -24.27 2.86 1.13
N ASP A 129 -24.37 3.43 -0.08
CA ASP A 129 -23.58 4.60 -0.48
C ASP A 129 -23.84 5.78 0.46
N ASN A 130 -25.11 6.08 0.74
CA ASN A 130 -25.48 7.12 1.71
C ASN A 130 -25.00 6.77 3.14
N LEU A 131 -25.13 5.52 3.57
CA LEU A 131 -24.66 5.08 4.89
C LEU A 131 -23.16 5.29 5.06
N VAL A 132 -22.35 4.90 4.08
CA VAL A 132 -20.88 5.09 4.12
C VAL A 132 -20.55 6.58 4.14
N LYS A 133 -21.24 7.40 3.34
CA LYS A 133 -21.06 8.84 3.31
C LYS A 133 -21.37 9.48 4.67
N GLU A 134 -22.49 9.10 5.29
CA GLU A 134 -22.87 9.59 6.62
C GLU A 134 -21.85 9.15 7.67
N MET A 135 -21.47 7.88 7.67
CA MET A 135 -20.50 7.30 8.61
C MET A 135 -19.14 8.00 8.51
N THR A 136 -18.62 8.21 7.31
CA THR A 136 -17.31 8.87 7.14
C THR A 136 -17.35 10.37 7.40
N SER A 137 -18.53 10.98 7.49
CA SER A 137 -18.75 12.38 7.86
C SER A 137 -19.06 12.57 9.35
N ASP A 138 -19.39 11.49 10.07
CA ASP A 138 -19.71 11.53 11.50
C ASP A 138 -18.43 11.65 12.35
N PRO A 139 -18.34 12.65 13.25
CA PRO A 139 -17.11 12.86 14.04
C PRO A 139 -16.73 11.68 14.94
N GLU A 140 -17.70 10.96 15.51
CA GLU A 140 -17.44 9.82 16.39
C GLU A 140 -16.90 8.64 15.57
N ALA A 141 -17.47 8.40 14.41
CA ALA A 141 -16.99 7.39 13.47
C ALA A 141 -15.60 7.72 12.92
N GLN A 142 -15.33 8.98 12.58
CA GLN A 142 -13.98 9.43 12.17
C GLN A 142 -12.94 9.15 13.24
N GLU A 143 -13.23 9.48 14.50
CA GLU A 143 -12.34 9.19 15.62
C GLU A 143 -12.13 7.68 15.82
N ALA A 144 -13.16 6.87 15.61
CA ALA A 144 -13.04 5.41 15.69
C ALA A 144 -12.17 4.85 14.56
N ILE A 145 -12.31 5.37 13.35
CA ILE A 145 -11.49 5.00 12.18
C ILE A 145 -10.02 5.39 12.43
N LYS A 146 -9.76 6.60 12.90
CA LYS A 146 -8.40 7.07 13.21
C LYS A 146 -7.72 6.25 14.31
N LYS A 147 -8.48 5.74 15.32
CA LYS A 147 -7.94 4.86 16.35
C LYS A 147 -7.40 3.52 15.84
N VAL A 148 -7.82 3.11 14.67
CA VAL A 148 -7.29 1.92 14.00
C VAL A 148 -6.29 2.28 12.89
N GLU A 149 -5.69 3.46 12.99
CA GLU A 149 -4.65 3.98 12.09
C GLU A 149 -5.09 3.98 10.62
N MET A 150 -6.34 4.45 10.39
CA MET A 150 -6.90 4.59 9.05
C MET A 150 -7.44 6.02 8.86
N GLU A 151 -7.41 6.50 7.61
CA GLU A 151 -8.01 7.78 7.25
C GLU A 151 -9.48 7.58 6.86
N PRO A 152 -10.41 8.39 7.43
CA PRO A 152 -11.79 8.42 6.97
C PRO A 152 -11.85 8.88 5.52
N TYR A 153 -12.37 8.04 4.65
CA TYR A 153 -12.41 8.33 3.22
C TYR A 153 -13.73 7.84 2.61
N TYR A 154 -14.31 8.62 1.71
CA TYR A 154 -15.53 8.27 1.00
C TYR A 154 -15.37 8.47 -0.50
N LEU A 155 -15.70 7.44 -1.24
CA LEU A 155 -16.01 7.52 -2.67
C LEU A 155 -17.46 7.09 -2.89
N SER A 156 -18.15 7.77 -3.81
CA SER A 156 -19.45 7.31 -4.27
C SER A 156 -19.34 5.97 -4.98
N ALA A 157 -20.43 5.21 -5.07
CA ALA A 157 -20.45 3.94 -5.80
C ALA A 157 -19.90 4.09 -7.24
N ALA A 158 -20.29 5.17 -7.94
CA ALA A 158 -19.81 5.43 -9.31
C ALA A 158 -18.32 5.80 -9.38
N ASP A 159 -17.78 6.48 -8.38
CA ASP A 159 -16.37 6.84 -8.35
C ASP A 159 -15.51 5.67 -7.85
N SER A 160 -16.05 4.82 -6.97
CA SER A 160 -15.40 3.55 -6.57
C SER A 160 -15.22 2.62 -7.76
N GLU A 161 -16.24 2.48 -8.63
CA GLU A 161 -16.14 1.67 -9.86
C GLU A 161 -15.02 2.17 -10.78
N LYS A 162 -14.95 3.50 -11.02
CA LYS A 162 -13.89 4.09 -11.84
C LYS A 162 -12.51 3.92 -11.21
N ASN A 163 -12.43 4.04 -9.89
CA ASN A 163 -11.18 3.86 -9.16
C ASN A 163 -10.70 2.41 -9.22
N ASP A 164 -11.60 1.43 -9.07
CA ASP A 164 -11.30 0.01 -9.24
C ASP A 164 -10.77 -0.30 -10.65
N GLU A 165 -11.40 0.25 -11.69
CA GLU A 165 -10.93 0.10 -13.07
C GLU A 165 -9.53 0.69 -13.28
N ARG A 166 -9.27 1.86 -12.68
CA ARG A 166 -7.94 2.50 -12.72
C ARG A 166 -6.90 1.62 -12.04
N ILE A 167 -7.15 1.21 -10.79
CA ILE A 167 -6.25 0.35 -10.01
C ILE A 167 -5.97 -0.96 -10.75
N TYR A 168 -7.02 -1.61 -11.27
CA TYR A 168 -6.88 -2.83 -12.06
C TYR A 168 -5.97 -2.63 -13.27
N THR A 169 -6.15 -1.53 -13.99
CA THR A 169 -5.35 -1.21 -15.18
C THR A 169 -3.88 -0.99 -14.81
N GLU A 170 -3.61 -0.20 -13.79
CA GLU A 170 -2.25 0.10 -13.32
C GLU A 170 -1.52 -1.19 -12.85
N ILE A 171 -2.17 -2.02 -12.04
CA ILE A 171 -1.57 -3.28 -11.59
C ILE A 171 -1.39 -4.28 -12.75
N LYS A 172 -2.35 -4.31 -13.67
CA LYS A 172 -2.26 -5.17 -14.86
C LYS A 172 -1.08 -4.79 -15.75
N GLU A 173 -0.81 -3.51 -15.93
CA GLU A 173 0.36 -3.04 -16.70
C GLU A 173 1.68 -3.53 -16.07
N ILE A 174 1.79 -3.49 -14.74
CA ILE A 174 2.95 -4.02 -14.02
C ILE A 174 3.06 -5.54 -14.24
N ALA A 175 1.96 -6.27 -14.12
CA ALA A 175 1.93 -7.73 -14.33
C ALA A 175 2.26 -8.13 -15.77
N ASP A 176 1.75 -7.39 -16.76
CA ASP A 176 2.02 -7.65 -18.19
C ASP A 176 3.49 -7.36 -18.55
N ASP A 177 4.15 -6.44 -17.88
CA ASP A 177 5.59 -6.16 -18.06
C ASP A 177 6.48 -7.32 -17.55
N LEU A 178 6.02 -8.06 -16.55
CA LEU A 178 6.71 -9.26 -16.04
C LEU A 178 6.61 -10.47 -16.97
N ALA A 179 5.57 -10.51 -17.80
CA ALA A 179 5.32 -11.63 -18.70
C ALA A 179 6.17 -11.57 -20.00
N LYS A 180 6.96 -10.51 -20.16
CA LYS A 180 7.84 -10.28 -21.33
C LYS A 180 9.26 -10.74 -21.07
#